data_1771ff0fd08386db3ca46edcc07efbb5
#
_entry.id   1771ff0fd08386db3ca46edcc07efbb5
#
_cell.length_a   1.000
_cell.length_b   1.000
_cell.length_c   1.000
_cell.angle_alpha   90.00
_cell.angle_beta   90.00
_cell.angle_gamma   90.00
#
_symmetry.space_group_name_H-M   'P 1'
#
loop_
_entity.id
_entity.type
_entity.pdbx_description
1 polymer ?
#
loop_
_entity_poly.entity_id
_entity_poly.type
_entity_poly.pdbx_seq_one_letter_code
_entity_poly.pdbx_strand_id
1 'polypeptide(L)'
;MKKVWVGLLLGSLLLAGCATSPKSSASKTSQKATSTKVAAKQAASQKNTASSDSSSPAEATLWNTGKEAALSTFMASWQREMGQTYVGTYDDKVPDHLGFRFPNALLNGNLAGRIKWGSQSVDLKWSKDGEDRSEFQVVAVATGGKAEAQYPNTYFFCLHHRRPVVFVTQTTNGDELIIHDTQNSALQAGFAKIITGSRPTTLTDSSLNVNMSRDAKANQWPQGYQGTWYYYNKYDHKINSMTQNDTDGLKLSYVAAEGQKWIHIMGAEQTAGAGNFEYVRYHYFDGRQIPVLMNASGAGAWFDNNAYPSAAAANQMRDWQYGDESKTSPAADSLD
;
A
#
# COMPACT_ATOMS: atom_id res chain seq x y z
N MET A 1 -38.65 -24.72 -11.07
CA MET A 1 -38.22 -25.35 -9.82
C MET A 1 -37.45 -24.33 -9.01
N LYS A 2 -38.04 -23.82 -7.94
CA LYS A 2 -37.45 -22.73 -7.11
C LYS A 2 -36.48 -23.36 -6.13
N LYS A 3 -35.20 -23.00 -6.17
CA LYS A 3 -34.23 -23.39 -5.18
C LYS A 3 -34.24 -22.36 -4.06
N VAL A 4 -34.61 -22.82 -2.88
CA VAL A 4 -34.58 -22.07 -1.61
C VAL A 4 -33.18 -22.15 -1.06
N TRP A 5 -32.54 -21.01 -0.82
CA TRP A 5 -31.29 -20.90 -0.08
C TRP A 5 -31.61 -20.65 1.39
N VAL A 6 -31.17 -21.56 2.24
CA VAL A 6 -31.22 -21.41 3.70
C VAL A 6 -29.95 -20.73 4.14
N GLY A 7 -30.08 -19.47 4.55
CA GLY A 7 -29.00 -18.73 5.20
C GLY A 7 -28.91 -19.10 6.67
N LEU A 8 -27.75 -19.53 7.13
CA LEU A 8 -27.46 -19.78 8.54
C LEU A 8 -27.08 -18.44 9.21
N LEU A 9 -28.03 -17.89 9.98
CA LEU A 9 -27.81 -16.78 10.90
C LEU A 9 -27.24 -17.33 12.22
N LEU A 10 -26.01 -17.07 12.53
CA LEU A 10 -25.45 -17.22 13.88
C LEU A 10 -25.67 -15.93 14.66
N GLY A 11 -26.63 -15.98 15.56
CA GLY A 11 -26.94 -14.91 16.50
C GLY A 11 -25.92 -14.85 17.63
N SER A 12 -25.35 -13.68 17.86
CA SER A 12 -24.49 -13.39 19.00
C SER A 12 -25.33 -12.89 20.17
N LEU A 13 -25.29 -13.62 21.29
CA LEU A 13 -25.84 -13.19 22.58
C LEU A 13 -24.91 -12.18 23.23
N LEU A 14 -25.47 -11.01 23.56
CA LEU A 14 -24.88 -10.00 24.43
C LEU A 14 -25.16 -10.38 25.90
N LEU A 15 -24.11 -10.48 26.69
CA LEU A 15 -24.20 -10.46 28.16
C LEU A 15 -23.54 -9.17 28.66
N ALA A 16 -24.39 -8.29 29.20
CA ALA A 16 -23.99 -7.11 29.94
C ALA A 16 -23.57 -7.50 31.35
N GLY A 17 -22.42 -7.02 31.80
CA GLY A 17 -21.95 -7.11 33.18
C GLY A 17 -21.42 -5.76 33.65
N CYS A 18 -22.19 -5.08 34.51
CA CYS A 18 -21.77 -3.91 35.30
C CYS A 18 -20.92 -4.36 36.50
N ALA A 19 -19.85 -3.59 36.82
CA ALA A 19 -19.49 -3.27 38.22
C ALA A 19 -18.29 -2.31 38.26
N THR A 20 -18.54 -1.09 38.65
CA THR A 20 -18.10 -0.33 39.83
C THR A 20 -16.60 -0.06 40.01
N SER A 21 -16.30 1.24 39.94
CA SER A 21 -15.10 1.91 40.50
C SER A 21 -15.08 1.91 42.02
N PRO A 22 -13.91 2.09 42.65
CA PRO A 22 -13.84 3.24 43.55
C PRO A 22 -12.62 4.16 43.36
N LYS A 23 -12.86 5.41 43.72
CA LYS A 23 -11.92 6.51 43.92
C LYS A 23 -11.03 6.29 45.16
N SER A 24 -9.82 6.87 45.14
CA SER A 24 -9.21 7.63 46.25
C SER A 24 -7.80 8.07 45.81
N SER A 25 -7.58 9.33 45.74
CA SER A 25 -7.12 10.36 46.67
C SER A 25 -5.65 10.66 46.61
N ALA A 26 -5.41 11.88 46.30
CA ALA A 26 -4.28 12.76 46.35
C ALA A 26 -3.22 12.56 47.45
N SER A 27 -1.96 12.89 47.13
CA SER A 27 -1.12 13.69 48.06
C SER A 27 -0.03 14.44 47.31
N LYS A 28 0.02 15.74 47.56
CA LYS A 28 1.06 16.70 47.20
C LYS A 28 2.28 16.50 48.10
N THR A 29 3.50 16.75 47.59
CA THR A 29 4.53 17.43 48.38
C THR A 29 5.52 18.11 47.43
N SER A 30 5.66 19.40 47.66
CA SER A 30 6.67 20.32 47.12
C SER A 30 7.97 20.28 47.97
N GLN A 31 9.10 20.55 47.33
CA GLN A 31 10.28 21.28 47.86
C GLN A 31 11.26 21.48 46.71
N LYS A 32 11.55 22.59 46.30
CA LYS A 32 12.18 23.91 46.48
C LYS A 32 13.70 23.87 46.78
N ALA A 33 14.41 24.49 45.82
CA ALA A 33 15.64 25.29 45.88
C ALA A 33 16.95 24.56 46.16
N THR A 34 18.03 24.87 45.45
CA THR A 34 18.82 26.09 45.63
C THR A 34 19.86 26.24 44.52
N SER A 35 20.09 27.48 44.14
CA SER A 35 21.09 27.97 43.19
C SER A 35 22.51 27.99 43.81
N THR A 36 23.53 27.80 42.98
CA THR A 36 24.84 28.43 43.27
C THR A 36 25.51 28.88 41.96
N LYS A 37 25.78 30.15 41.94
CA LYS A 37 26.42 30.97 40.93
C LYS A 37 27.90 31.11 41.33
N VAL A 38 28.86 30.83 40.49
CA VAL A 38 30.21 31.37 40.60
C VAL A 38 30.71 31.78 39.21
N ALA A 39 31.34 32.96 39.24
CA ALA A 39 31.68 33.80 38.11
C ALA A 39 33.09 33.58 37.55
N ALA A 40 33.21 33.91 36.30
CA ALA A 40 34.24 34.62 35.54
C ALA A 40 35.74 34.31 35.75
N LYS A 41 36.42 34.09 34.61
CA LYS A 41 37.64 34.85 34.29
C LYS A 41 37.89 34.91 32.79
N GLN A 42 38.00 36.13 32.28
CA GLN A 42 38.42 36.50 30.94
C GLN A 42 39.90 36.16 30.69
N ALA A 43 40.25 35.77 29.49
CA ALA A 43 41.54 36.15 28.88
C ALA A 43 41.30 36.27 27.36
N ALA A 44 41.75 37.39 26.84
CA ALA A 44 41.58 37.88 25.49
C ALA A 44 42.68 37.39 24.54
N SER A 45 42.34 37.54 23.25
CA SER A 45 43.22 37.79 22.09
C SER A 45 43.72 36.56 21.33
N GLN A 46 43.24 36.32 20.11
CA GLN A 46 43.84 36.90 18.90
C GLN A 46 42.96 36.63 17.66
N LYS A 47 42.89 37.66 16.87
CA LYS A 47 42.24 37.81 15.58
C LYS A 47 42.94 37.00 14.51
N ASN A 48 42.27 36.04 13.89
CA ASN A 48 42.61 35.59 12.54
C ASN A 48 41.33 35.58 11.71
N THR A 49 41.31 36.52 10.78
CA THR A 49 40.35 36.63 9.71
C THR A 49 40.60 35.50 8.72
N ALA A 50 39.75 34.50 8.74
CA ALA A 50 39.57 33.63 7.61
C ALA A 50 38.05 33.65 7.32
N SER A 51 37.68 34.28 6.20
CA SER A 51 36.37 34.16 5.63
C SER A 51 36.11 32.70 5.29
N SER A 52 35.43 32.02 6.15
CA SER A 52 34.78 30.77 5.80
C SER A 52 33.33 31.15 5.39
N ASP A 53 33.10 31.18 4.09
CA ASP A 53 31.78 31.00 3.54
C ASP A 53 31.20 29.72 4.15
N SER A 54 30.49 29.86 5.24
CA SER A 54 29.59 28.81 5.70
C SER A 54 28.32 28.89 4.84
N SER A 55 28.40 28.35 3.62
CA SER A 55 27.20 27.87 2.96
C SER A 55 26.64 26.76 3.85
N SER A 56 25.64 27.10 4.65
CA SER A 56 24.73 26.12 5.25
C SER A 56 24.36 25.13 4.15
N PRO A 57 24.47 23.80 4.34
CA PRO A 57 24.00 22.88 3.32
C PRO A 57 22.52 23.20 3.12
N ALA A 58 22.16 23.71 1.93
CA ALA A 58 20.77 23.80 1.54
C ALA A 58 20.16 22.42 1.80
N GLU A 59 19.13 22.33 2.60
CA GLU A 59 18.43 21.05 2.82
C GLU A 59 18.14 20.48 1.44
N ALA A 60 18.70 19.28 1.19
CA ALA A 60 18.57 18.66 -0.12
C ALA A 60 17.10 18.41 -0.39
N THR A 61 16.55 19.07 -1.42
CA THR A 61 15.14 18.90 -1.82
C THR A 61 14.80 17.44 -2.04
N LEU A 62 13.54 17.07 -1.79
CA LEU A 62 13.08 15.70 -1.98
C LEU A 62 13.17 15.28 -3.44
N TRP A 63 13.09 16.22 -4.38
CA TRP A 63 13.30 15.99 -5.80
C TRP A 63 14.24 17.03 -6.39
N ASN A 64 15.07 16.64 -7.36
CA ASN A 64 16.00 17.52 -8.05
C ASN A 64 16.51 16.84 -9.34
N THR A 65 17.28 17.57 -10.13
CA THR A 65 17.83 17.09 -11.43
C THR A 65 18.71 15.84 -11.29
N GLY A 66 19.41 15.66 -10.17
CA GLY A 66 20.21 14.45 -9.92
C GLY A 66 19.31 13.21 -9.73
N LYS A 67 18.20 13.37 -9.02
CA LYS A 67 17.21 12.30 -8.83
C LYS A 67 16.42 12.04 -10.12
N GLU A 68 16.15 13.08 -10.90
CA GLU A 68 15.53 12.94 -12.21
C GLU A 68 16.39 12.11 -13.17
N ALA A 69 17.70 12.40 -13.26
CA ALA A 69 18.65 11.62 -14.03
C ALA A 69 18.78 10.16 -13.50
N ALA A 70 18.71 9.97 -12.19
CA ALA A 70 18.70 8.64 -11.58
C ALA A 70 17.43 7.86 -11.94
N LEU A 71 16.26 8.52 -11.98
CA LEU A 71 15.01 7.91 -12.42
C LEU A 71 15.07 7.54 -13.90
N SER A 72 15.57 8.43 -14.78
CA SER A 72 15.78 8.12 -16.19
C SER A 72 16.63 6.87 -16.40
N THR A 73 17.78 6.79 -15.69
CA THR A 73 18.67 5.62 -15.76
C THR A 73 17.98 4.34 -15.27
N PHE A 74 17.27 4.44 -14.16
CA PHE A 74 16.52 3.31 -13.60
C PHE A 74 15.43 2.84 -14.55
N MET A 75 14.62 3.74 -15.08
CA MET A 75 13.54 3.44 -16.01
C MET A 75 14.07 2.82 -17.31
N ALA A 76 15.20 3.29 -17.82
CA ALA A 76 15.84 2.69 -19.02
C ALA A 76 16.24 1.22 -18.81
N SER A 77 16.62 0.83 -17.60
CA SER A 77 16.91 -0.55 -17.26
C SER A 77 15.62 -1.37 -17.04
N TRP A 78 14.73 -0.86 -16.20
CA TRP A 78 13.50 -1.52 -15.80
C TRP A 78 12.58 -1.83 -17.00
N GLN A 79 12.33 -0.83 -17.87
CA GLN A 79 11.48 -1.04 -19.04
C GLN A 79 12.03 -2.08 -20.02
N ARG A 80 13.35 -2.22 -20.10
CA ARG A 80 14.01 -3.23 -20.92
C ARG A 80 13.80 -4.64 -20.36
N GLU A 81 13.90 -4.78 -19.03
CA GLU A 81 13.60 -6.06 -18.34
C GLU A 81 12.14 -6.47 -18.51
N MET A 82 11.23 -5.49 -18.48
CA MET A 82 9.80 -5.70 -18.65
C MET A 82 9.37 -5.91 -20.12
N GLY A 83 10.25 -5.68 -21.09
CA GLY A 83 9.88 -5.68 -22.51
C GLY A 83 8.89 -4.58 -22.87
N GLN A 84 8.98 -3.42 -22.23
CA GLN A 84 8.07 -2.29 -22.37
C GLN A 84 8.84 -1.02 -22.75
N THR A 85 8.14 0.00 -23.22
CA THR A 85 8.74 1.29 -23.58
C THR A 85 7.88 2.41 -23.01
N TYR A 86 8.54 3.39 -22.36
CA TYR A 86 7.89 4.54 -21.74
C TYR A 86 8.51 5.86 -22.21
N VAL A 87 7.66 6.87 -22.31
CA VAL A 87 8.05 8.28 -22.48
C VAL A 87 7.88 8.95 -21.13
N GLY A 88 8.95 9.54 -20.60
CA GLY A 88 8.96 10.11 -19.24
C GLY A 88 9.26 11.60 -19.21
N THR A 89 8.68 12.32 -18.24
CA THR A 89 9.03 13.72 -17.94
C THR A 89 10.47 13.86 -17.48
N TYR A 90 11.03 12.81 -16.89
CA TYR A 90 12.44 12.73 -16.45
C TYR A 90 13.46 12.72 -17.61
N ASP A 91 12.98 12.66 -18.86
CA ASP A 91 13.78 12.77 -20.09
C ASP A 91 13.41 14.03 -20.89
N ASP A 92 12.85 15.05 -20.23
CA ASP A 92 12.34 16.28 -20.87
C ASP A 92 11.29 16.00 -21.96
N LYS A 93 10.59 14.88 -21.87
CA LYS A 93 9.54 14.49 -22.82
C LYS A 93 8.15 14.80 -22.25
N VAL A 94 7.15 14.73 -23.12
CA VAL A 94 5.75 14.99 -22.80
C VAL A 94 4.96 13.68 -22.89
N PRO A 95 4.83 12.93 -21.80
CA PRO A 95 3.97 11.74 -21.75
C PRO A 95 2.52 12.12 -22.06
N ASP A 96 1.83 11.30 -22.84
CA ASP A 96 0.44 11.50 -23.23
C ASP A 96 -0.39 10.27 -22.89
N HIS A 97 -1.32 10.42 -21.94
CA HIS A 97 -2.31 9.40 -21.62
C HIS A 97 -3.65 9.76 -22.23
N LEU A 98 -3.91 9.26 -23.43
CA LEU A 98 -5.19 9.44 -24.13
C LEU A 98 -5.63 10.92 -24.24
N GLY A 99 -4.68 11.80 -24.52
CA GLY A 99 -4.92 13.24 -24.66
C GLY A 99 -4.54 14.08 -23.42
N PHE A 100 -4.31 13.46 -22.27
CA PHE A 100 -3.75 14.14 -21.10
C PHE A 100 -2.23 14.21 -21.21
N ARG A 101 -1.71 15.39 -21.56
CA ARG A 101 -0.27 15.64 -21.72
C ARG A 101 0.35 16.12 -20.42
N PHE A 102 1.34 15.39 -19.92
CA PHE A 102 2.02 15.71 -18.67
C PHE A 102 3.34 16.48 -18.90
N PRO A 103 3.68 17.43 -17.99
CA PRO A 103 2.97 17.75 -16.74
C PRO A 103 1.78 18.72 -16.89
N ASN A 104 1.50 19.22 -18.07
CA ASN A 104 0.52 20.30 -18.30
C ASN A 104 -0.89 19.94 -17.82
N ALA A 105 -1.31 18.69 -17.95
CA ALA A 105 -2.63 18.24 -17.49
C ALA A 105 -2.83 18.45 -15.98
N LEU A 106 -1.74 18.33 -15.18
CA LEU A 106 -1.76 18.62 -13.74
C LEU A 106 -1.63 20.12 -13.46
N LEU A 107 -0.73 20.81 -14.17
CA LEU A 107 -0.47 22.23 -13.98
C LEU A 107 -1.68 23.10 -14.31
N ASN A 108 -2.42 22.77 -15.37
CA ASN A 108 -3.57 23.53 -15.85
C ASN A 108 -4.88 23.14 -15.17
N GLY A 109 -4.86 22.21 -14.21
CA GLY A 109 -6.04 21.77 -13.50
C GLY A 109 -7.02 20.91 -14.34
N ASN A 110 -6.62 20.41 -15.50
CA ASN A 110 -7.49 19.60 -16.38
C ASN A 110 -7.96 18.31 -15.72
N LEU A 111 -7.24 17.84 -14.69
CA LEU A 111 -7.54 16.65 -13.90
C LEU A 111 -8.06 16.97 -12.50
N ALA A 112 -8.30 18.23 -12.16
CA ALA A 112 -8.81 18.62 -10.85
C ALA A 112 -10.17 17.97 -10.58
N GLY A 113 -10.30 17.27 -9.45
CA GLY A 113 -11.51 16.55 -9.06
C GLY A 113 -11.84 15.29 -9.87
N ARG A 114 -10.99 14.95 -10.85
CA ARG A 114 -11.21 13.82 -11.77
C ARG A 114 -10.34 12.61 -11.48
N ILE A 115 -9.47 12.68 -10.48
CA ILE A 115 -8.57 11.58 -10.12
C ILE A 115 -9.14 10.83 -8.93
N LYS A 116 -9.19 9.51 -9.03
CA LYS A 116 -9.60 8.60 -7.96
C LYS A 116 -8.45 7.66 -7.60
N TRP A 117 -8.09 7.61 -6.34
CA TRP A 117 -7.24 6.56 -5.79
C TRP A 117 -8.13 5.50 -5.15
N GLY A 118 -8.32 4.37 -5.85
CA GLY A 118 -9.39 3.45 -5.53
C GLY A 118 -10.74 4.18 -5.61
N SER A 119 -11.46 4.26 -4.50
CA SER A 119 -12.77 4.93 -4.41
C SER A 119 -12.71 6.39 -3.95
N GLN A 120 -11.54 6.88 -3.53
CA GLN A 120 -11.38 8.23 -2.98
C GLN A 120 -10.97 9.23 -4.06
N SER A 121 -11.61 10.40 -4.07
CA SER A 121 -11.12 11.52 -4.88
C SER A 121 -9.83 12.06 -4.27
N VAL A 122 -8.82 12.22 -5.11
CA VAL A 122 -7.52 12.78 -4.73
C VAL A 122 -7.12 13.89 -5.69
N ASP A 123 -6.25 14.78 -5.24
CA ASP A 123 -5.75 15.89 -6.04
C ASP A 123 -4.24 15.75 -6.22
N LEU A 124 -3.82 15.25 -7.37
CA LEU A 124 -2.41 15.16 -7.74
C LEU A 124 -1.91 16.54 -8.21
N LYS A 125 -0.88 17.04 -7.55
CA LYS A 125 -0.22 18.31 -7.90
C LYS A 125 1.17 18.06 -8.46
N TRP A 126 1.50 18.73 -9.56
CA TRP A 126 2.86 18.74 -10.07
C TRP A 126 3.79 19.52 -9.14
N SER A 127 4.90 18.92 -8.75
CA SER A 127 5.93 19.53 -7.90
C SER A 127 7.31 19.37 -8.54
N LYS A 128 8.06 20.47 -8.66
CA LYS A 128 9.39 20.44 -9.28
C LYS A 128 10.51 19.98 -8.34
N ASP A 129 10.31 20.14 -7.05
CA ASP A 129 11.32 19.89 -6.01
C ASP A 129 10.85 18.95 -4.90
N GLY A 130 9.55 18.58 -4.91
CA GLY A 130 8.96 17.73 -3.90
C GLY A 130 8.77 18.41 -2.55
N GLU A 131 8.82 19.76 -2.49
CA GLU A 131 8.72 20.53 -1.25
C GLU A 131 7.38 21.28 -1.10
N ASP A 132 6.45 21.11 -2.05
CA ASP A 132 5.12 21.70 -1.96
C ASP A 132 4.35 21.18 -0.75
N ARG A 133 3.34 21.93 -0.33
CA ARG A 133 2.48 21.55 0.80
C ARG A 133 1.31 20.64 0.42
N SER A 134 1.20 20.29 -0.86
CA SER A 134 0.15 19.40 -1.34
C SER A 134 0.34 17.97 -0.79
N GLU A 135 -0.76 17.32 -0.52
CA GLU A 135 -0.77 15.95 0.01
C GLU A 135 -0.09 14.99 -0.97
N PHE A 136 -0.45 15.09 -2.25
CA PHE A 136 0.12 14.28 -3.35
C PHE A 136 0.92 15.16 -4.29
N GLN A 137 2.22 15.00 -4.30
CA GLN A 137 3.16 15.77 -5.11
C GLN A 137 3.73 14.87 -6.20
N VAL A 138 3.31 15.05 -7.43
CA VAL A 138 3.84 14.33 -8.59
C VAL A 138 5.15 14.99 -9.04
N VAL A 139 6.23 14.23 -9.01
CA VAL A 139 7.56 14.73 -9.39
C VAL A 139 8.02 14.21 -10.76
N ALA A 140 7.41 13.13 -11.25
CA ALA A 140 7.62 12.62 -12.60
C ALA A 140 6.41 11.81 -13.07
N VAL A 141 6.26 11.71 -14.40
CA VAL A 141 5.22 10.90 -15.05
C VAL A 141 5.86 10.13 -16.20
N ALA A 142 5.42 8.90 -16.42
CA ALA A 142 5.82 8.08 -17.55
C ALA A 142 4.60 7.40 -18.17
N THR A 143 4.46 7.46 -19.49
CA THR A 143 3.39 6.82 -20.24
C THR A 143 3.94 5.88 -21.29
N GLY A 144 3.41 4.67 -21.38
CA GLY A 144 3.86 3.65 -22.34
C GLY A 144 3.30 2.28 -22.04
N GLY A 145 4.04 1.23 -22.40
CA GLY A 145 3.66 -0.15 -22.20
C GLY A 145 4.33 -1.09 -23.20
N LYS A 146 3.75 -2.28 -23.38
CA LYS A 146 4.16 -3.22 -24.41
C LYS A 146 3.78 -2.69 -25.79
N ALA A 147 4.56 -3.04 -26.79
CA ALA A 147 4.33 -2.57 -28.18
C ALA A 147 2.96 -2.98 -28.73
N GLU A 148 2.47 -4.15 -28.31
CA GLU A 148 1.18 -4.70 -28.71
C GLU A 148 -0.01 -4.20 -27.88
N ALA A 149 0.23 -3.44 -26.83
CA ALA A 149 -0.83 -2.95 -25.94
C ALA A 149 -1.74 -1.94 -26.67
N GLN A 150 -3.04 -2.15 -26.60
CA GLN A 150 -4.03 -1.25 -27.21
C GLN A 150 -4.06 0.13 -26.53
N TYR A 151 -3.80 0.17 -25.23
CA TYR A 151 -3.82 1.38 -24.42
C TYR A 151 -2.56 1.47 -23.57
N PRO A 152 -2.07 2.68 -23.30
CA PRO A 152 -0.88 2.87 -22.49
C PRO A 152 -1.20 2.75 -20.99
N ASN A 153 -0.21 2.29 -20.22
CA ASN A 153 -0.13 2.52 -18.79
C ASN A 153 0.49 3.90 -18.53
N THR A 154 0.05 4.58 -17.48
CA THR A 154 0.72 5.80 -17.02
C THR A 154 1.07 5.69 -15.55
N TYR A 155 2.37 5.81 -15.26
CA TYR A 155 2.90 5.84 -13.92
C TYR A 155 3.09 7.27 -13.44
N PHE A 156 2.64 7.54 -12.21
CA PHE A 156 2.86 8.79 -11.50
C PHE A 156 3.84 8.54 -10.36
N PHE A 157 5.04 9.08 -10.46
CA PHE A 157 6.03 9.07 -9.38
C PHE A 157 5.69 10.20 -8.43
N CYS A 158 5.21 9.85 -7.25
CA CYS A 158 4.56 10.78 -6.34
C CYS A 158 5.18 10.74 -4.95
N LEU A 159 5.10 11.87 -4.24
CA LEU A 159 5.36 11.96 -2.81
C LEU A 159 4.03 12.17 -2.11
N HIS A 160 3.55 11.16 -1.39
CA HIS A 160 2.39 11.25 -0.53
C HIS A 160 2.84 11.44 0.92
N HIS A 161 2.49 12.56 1.51
CA HIS A 161 3.02 12.96 2.81
C HIS A 161 4.56 12.82 2.90
N ARG A 162 5.27 13.28 1.87
CA ARG A 162 6.75 13.21 1.71
C ARG A 162 7.30 11.78 1.57
N ARG A 163 6.46 10.76 1.44
CA ARG A 163 6.87 9.38 1.19
C ARG A 163 6.73 9.02 -0.27
N PRO A 164 7.70 8.31 -0.85
CA PRO A 164 7.63 7.90 -2.24
C PRO A 164 6.54 6.85 -2.46
N VAL A 165 5.70 7.09 -3.43
CA VAL A 165 4.69 6.17 -3.93
C VAL A 165 4.65 6.24 -5.45
N VAL A 166 4.45 5.11 -6.11
CA VAL A 166 4.22 5.07 -7.55
C VAL A 166 2.78 4.60 -7.78
N PHE A 167 1.99 5.46 -8.39
CA PHE A 167 0.66 5.10 -8.84
C PHE A 167 0.68 4.74 -10.31
N VAL A 168 -0.24 3.88 -10.70
CA VAL A 168 -0.49 3.52 -12.10
C VAL A 168 -1.95 3.79 -12.45
N THR A 169 -2.19 4.22 -13.67
CA THR A 169 -3.52 4.22 -14.28
C THR A 169 -3.49 3.47 -15.60
N GLN A 170 -4.58 2.74 -15.82
CA GLN A 170 -4.91 2.05 -17.06
C GLN A 170 -6.30 2.46 -17.57
N THR A 171 -6.82 3.56 -17.04
CA THR A 171 -8.14 4.06 -17.43
C THR A 171 -8.16 4.40 -18.91
N THR A 172 -9.10 3.81 -19.65
CA THR A 172 -9.19 3.97 -21.12
C THR A 172 -10.36 4.83 -21.56
N ASN A 173 -11.29 5.10 -20.66
CA ASN A 173 -12.50 5.86 -20.96
C ASN A 173 -13.05 6.54 -19.70
N GLY A 174 -14.03 7.42 -19.91
CA GLY A 174 -14.71 8.13 -18.82
C GLY A 174 -14.09 9.47 -18.46
N ASP A 175 -14.73 10.17 -17.53
CA ASP A 175 -14.35 11.50 -17.08
C ASP A 175 -13.38 11.45 -15.89
N GLU A 176 -13.16 10.29 -15.30
CA GLU A 176 -12.31 10.08 -14.13
C GLU A 176 -11.09 9.25 -14.50
N LEU A 177 -9.96 9.61 -13.92
CA LEU A 177 -8.71 8.87 -14.01
C LEU A 177 -8.53 8.06 -12.74
N ILE A 178 -8.71 6.75 -12.84
CA ILE A 178 -8.57 5.85 -11.68
C ILE A 178 -7.10 5.46 -11.56
N ILE A 179 -6.51 5.72 -10.40
CA ILE A 179 -5.13 5.34 -10.08
C ILE A 179 -5.12 4.31 -8.95
N HIS A 180 -4.10 3.47 -8.95
CA HIS A 180 -3.81 2.49 -7.92
C HIS A 180 -2.32 2.51 -7.61
N ASP A 181 -1.94 2.02 -6.43
CA ASP A 181 -0.53 1.73 -6.14
C ASP A 181 -0.04 0.69 -7.15
N THR A 182 1.14 0.92 -7.74
CA THR A 182 1.71 -0.08 -8.62
C THR A 182 1.99 -1.37 -7.87
N GLN A 183 1.68 -2.51 -8.47
CA GLN A 183 2.07 -3.82 -7.94
C GLN A 183 3.51 -4.19 -8.30
N ASN A 184 4.14 -3.47 -9.21
CA ASN A 184 5.52 -3.68 -9.56
C ASN A 184 6.46 -3.27 -8.42
N SER A 185 6.87 -4.26 -7.62
CA SER A 185 7.71 -4.04 -6.44
C SER A 185 9.08 -3.44 -6.79
N ALA A 186 9.63 -3.79 -7.96
CA ALA A 186 10.90 -3.26 -8.42
C ALA A 186 10.78 -1.77 -8.75
N LEU A 187 9.68 -1.36 -9.40
CA LEU A 187 9.41 0.04 -9.75
C LEU A 187 9.24 0.89 -8.48
N GLN A 188 8.41 0.42 -7.55
CA GLN A 188 8.17 1.08 -6.26
C GLN A 188 9.46 1.21 -5.44
N ALA A 189 10.22 0.11 -5.30
CA ALA A 189 11.46 0.10 -4.55
C ALA A 189 12.56 0.96 -5.22
N GLY A 190 12.63 0.95 -6.55
CA GLY A 190 13.55 1.77 -7.32
C GLY A 190 13.32 3.27 -7.09
N PHE A 191 12.07 3.72 -7.17
CA PHE A 191 11.72 5.11 -6.90
C PHE A 191 11.99 5.49 -5.44
N ALA A 192 11.60 4.65 -4.48
CA ALA A 192 11.88 4.89 -3.06
C ALA A 192 13.38 5.05 -2.79
N LYS A 193 14.21 4.22 -3.41
CA LYS A 193 15.68 4.32 -3.32
C LYS A 193 16.18 5.67 -3.87
N ILE A 194 15.67 6.12 -5.00
CA ILE A 194 16.05 7.39 -5.61
C ILE A 194 15.71 8.56 -4.67
N ILE A 195 14.53 8.54 -4.05
CA ILE A 195 14.10 9.60 -3.13
C ILE A 195 14.96 9.62 -1.87
N THR A 196 15.19 8.49 -1.24
CA THR A 196 15.82 8.41 0.08
C THR A 196 17.34 8.26 0.02
N GLY A 197 17.89 7.95 -1.16
CA GLY A 197 19.31 7.64 -1.31
C GLY A 197 19.74 6.33 -0.61
N SER A 198 18.80 5.57 -0.09
CA SER A 198 19.01 4.29 0.57
C SER A 198 18.30 3.17 -0.17
N ARG A 199 18.78 1.94 -0.02
CA ARG A 199 18.11 0.78 -0.58
C ARG A 199 16.93 0.41 0.33
N PRO A 200 15.66 0.53 -0.09
CA PRO A 200 14.54 0.12 0.74
C PRO A 200 14.60 -1.40 0.97
N THR A 201 14.25 -1.83 2.17
CA THR A 201 14.01 -3.23 2.47
C THR A 201 12.68 -3.61 1.83
N THR A 202 12.73 -4.46 0.82
CA THR A 202 11.52 -5.04 0.22
C THR A 202 11.18 -6.31 0.98
N LEU A 203 10.00 -6.34 1.58
CA LEU A 203 9.44 -7.56 2.15
C LEU A 203 9.05 -8.51 1.01
N THR A 204 9.21 -9.80 1.23
CA THR A 204 8.85 -10.84 0.27
C THR A 204 7.87 -11.80 0.93
N ASP A 205 7.12 -12.56 0.13
CA ASP A 205 6.16 -13.54 0.64
C ASP A 205 6.83 -14.58 1.54
N SER A 206 8.09 -14.90 1.30
CA SER A 206 8.87 -15.78 2.19
C SER A 206 9.06 -15.19 3.59
N SER A 207 9.04 -13.85 3.73
CA SER A 207 9.16 -13.19 5.04
C SER A 207 7.88 -13.27 5.89
N LEU A 208 6.77 -13.71 5.33
CA LEU A 208 5.54 -14.02 6.09
C LEU A 208 5.69 -15.28 6.97
N ASN A 209 6.83 -15.95 6.91
CA ASN A 209 7.14 -17.15 7.69
C ASN A 209 6.06 -18.24 7.53
N VAL A 210 5.63 -18.46 6.30
CA VAL A 210 4.52 -19.35 5.98
C VAL A 210 5.04 -20.76 5.82
N ASN A 211 4.81 -21.61 6.80
CA ASN A 211 4.99 -23.05 6.67
C ASN A 211 3.62 -23.74 6.62
N MET A 212 2.90 -23.53 5.53
CA MET A 212 1.51 -23.94 5.38
C MET A 212 1.30 -25.43 5.65
N SER A 213 2.22 -26.28 5.18
CA SER A 213 2.09 -27.75 5.38
C SER A 213 2.23 -28.15 6.86
N ARG A 214 3.16 -27.52 7.60
CA ARG A 214 3.35 -27.77 9.03
C ARG A 214 2.17 -27.23 9.84
N ASP A 215 1.80 -25.99 9.56
CA ASP A 215 0.83 -25.25 10.35
C ASP A 215 -0.59 -25.80 10.12
N ALA A 216 -0.93 -26.15 8.88
CA ALA A 216 -2.17 -26.85 8.57
C ALA A 216 -2.25 -28.23 9.23
N LYS A 217 -1.15 -29.01 9.22
CA LYS A 217 -1.10 -30.30 9.93
C LYS A 217 -1.27 -30.16 11.44
N ALA A 218 -0.77 -29.08 12.03
CA ALA A 218 -0.94 -28.74 13.43
C ALA A 218 -2.31 -28.10 13.72
N ASN A 219 -3.14 -27.88 12.70
CA ASN A 219 -4.37 -27.12 12.74
C ASN A 219 -4.17 -25.72 13.36
N GLN A 220 -3.18 -24.99 12.87
CA GLN A 220 -2.81 -23.67 13.35
C GLN A 220 -2.74 -22.69 12.19
N TRP A 221 -3.16 -21.45 12.44
CA TRP A 221 -2.93 -20.37 11.49
C TRP A 221 -1.43 -20.06 11.40
N PRO A 222 -0.86 -19.97 10.18
CA PRO A 222 0.48 -19.44 10.01
C PRO A 222 0.60 -18.02 10.59
N GLN A 223 1.75 -17.68 11.14
CA GLN A 223 1.97 -16.40 11.82
C GLN A 223 1.54 -15.18 10.99
N GLY A 224 1.81 -15.19 9.68
CA GLY A 224 1.44 -14.08 8.78
C GLY A 224 -0.06 -13.95 8.52
N TYR A 225 -0.87 -14.93 8.94
CA TYR A 225 -2.33 -14.93 8.80
C TYR A 225 -3.04 -14.45 10.07
N GLN A 226 -2.38 -14.53 11.20
CA GLN A 226 -2.98 -14.21 12.50
C GLN A 226 -3.31 -12.72 12.60
N GLY A 227 -4.43 -12.43 13.25
CA GLY A 227 -4.88 -11.07 13.50
C GLY A 227 -6.27 -10.78 12.94
N THR A 228 -6.63 -9.50 12.95
CA THR A 228 -7.89 -9.01 12.40
C THR A 228 -7.68 -8.47 11.00
N TRP A 229 -8.49 -8.97 10.08
CA TRP A 229 -8.51 -8.58 8.69
C TRP A 229 -9.82 -7.87 8.36
N TYR A 230 -9.76 -6.83 7.54
CA TYR A 230 -10.90 -6.01 7.15
C TYR A 230 -11.14 -6.12 5.65
N TYR A 231 -12.41 -6.29 5.26
CA TYR A 231 -12.78 -6.39 3.85
C TYR A 231 -14.07 -5.62 3.57
N TYR A 232 -14.19 -5.12 2.34
CA TYR A 232 -15.43 -4.51 1.89
C TYR A 232 -16.40 -5.61 1.44
N ASN A 233 -17.56 -5.65 2.06
CA ASN A 233 -18.63 -6.55 1.66
C ASN A 233 -19.56 -5.86 0.66
N LYS A 234 -19.55 -6.31 -0.59
CA LYS A 234 -20.33 -5.75 -1.68
C LYS A 234 -21.84 -5.97 -1.57
N TYR A 235 -22.30 -6.83 -0.67
CA TYR A 235 -23.72 -7.12 -0.49
C TYR A 235 -24.38 -6.19 0.53
N ASP A 236 -23.70 -5.85 1.61
CA ASP A 236 -24.20 -4.93 2.64
C ASP A 236 -23.55 -3.54 2.57
N HIS A 237 -22.61 -3.34 1.64
CA HIS A 237 -21.86 -2.10 1.41
C HIS A 237 -21.10 -1.58 2.65
N LYS A 238 -20.61 -2.49 3.48
CA LYS A 238 -19.88 -2.17 4.72
C LYS A 238 -18.50 -2.77 4.73
N ILE A 239 -17.64 -2.17 5.58
CA ILE A 239 -16.40 -2.79 5.98
C ILE A 239 -16.69 -3.77 7.11
N ASN A 240 -16.48 -5.03 6.83
CA ASN A 240 -16.59 -6.12 7.78
C ASN A 240 -15.19 -6.56 8.24
N SER A 241 -15.12 -7.35 9.29
CA SER A 241 -13.87 -7.90 9.78
C SER A 241 -13.98 -9.39 10.06
N MET A 242 -12.86 -10.08 9.94
CA MET A 242 -12.66 -11.46 10.39
C MET A 242 -11.40 -11.51 11.24
N THR A 243 -11.36 -12.42 12.21
CA THR A 243 -10.21 -12.59 13.09
C THR A 243 -9.74 -14.04 13.04
N GLN A 244 -8.43 -14.20 12.77
CA GLN A 244 -7.80 -15.51 12.64
C GLN A 244 -6.78 -15.70 13.77
N ASN A 245 -7.28 -16.09 14.93
CA ASN A 245 -6.48 -16.31 16.13
C ASN A 245 -6.55 -17.75 16.61
N ASP A 246 -7.70 -18.37 16.50
CA ASP A 246 -7.91 -19.78 16.89
C ASP A 246 -8.48 -20.59 15.72
N THR A 247 -8.57 -21.88 15.91
CA THR A 247 -9.08 -22.85 14.93
C THR A 247 -10.22 -23.68 15.50
N ASP A 248 -10.86 -23.21 16.56
CA ASP A 248 -11.98 -23.92 17.18
C ASP A 248 -13.12 -24.10 16.18
N GLY A 249 -13.55 -25.35 16.01
CA GLY A 249 -14.57 -25.69 15.03
C GLY A 249 -14.12 -25.67 13.57
N LEU A 250 -12.82 -25.46 13.30
CA LEU A 250 -12.22 -25.45 11.98
C LEU A 250 -11.26 -26.62 11.78
N LYS A 251 -11.09 -26.98 10.51
CA LYS A 251 -10.06 -27.90 10.04
C LYS A 251 -9.27 -27.21 8.94
N LEU A 252 -8.00 -27.01 9.18
CA LEU A 252 -7.07 -26.44 8.21
C LEU A 252 -6.34 -27.54 7.44
N SER A 253 -6.20 -27.34 6.17
CA SER A 253 -5.37 -28.16 5.30
C SER A 253 -4.60 -27.29 4.32
N TYR A 254 -3.61 -27.87 3.66
CA TYR A 254 -2.81 -27.21 2.64
C TYR A 254 -3.22 -27.73 1.27
N VAL A 255 -3.43 -26.80 0.33
CA VAL A 255 -3.78 -27.10 -1.05
C VAL A 255 -2.92 -26.25 -2.00
N ALA A 256 -2.48 -26.84 -3.10
CA ALA A 256 -1.90 -26.13 -4.23
C ALA A 256 -2.94 -26.06 -5.34
N ALA A 257 -3.35 -24.86 -5.71
CA ALA A 257 -4.30 -24.61 -6.78
C ALA A 257 -3.98 -23.30 -7.49
N GLU A 258 -4.28 -23.18 -8.78
CA GLU A 258 -4.06 -21.99 -9.60
C GLU A 258 -2.62 -21.41 -9.53
N GLY A 259 -1.63 -22.31 -9.34
CA GLY A 259 -0.22 -21.92 -9.19
C GLY A 259 0.14 -21.35 -7.81
N GLN A 260 -0.78 -21.33 -6.88
CA GLN A 260 -0.62 -20.80 -5.53
C GLN A 260 -0.76 -21.86 -4.46
N LYS A 261 -0.25 -21.53 -3.27
CA LYS A 261 -0.34 -22.35 -2.08
C LYS A 261 -1.40 -21.74 -1.17
N TRP A 262 -2.47 -22.46 -0.92
CA TRP A 262 -3.61 -22.00 -0.13
C TRP A 262 -3.69 -22.73 1.21
N ILE A 263 -4.13 -22.05 2.25
CA ILE A 263 -4.75 -22.68 3.39
C ILE A 263 -6.22 -22.92 3.02
N HIS A 264 -6.62 -24.19 3.03
CA HIS A 264 -7.99 -24.62 2.83
C HIS A 264 -8.67 -24.76 4.19
N ILE A 265 -9.81 -24.12 4.34
CA ILE A 265 -10.54 -23.97 5.59
C ILE A 265 -11.88 -24.64 5.47
N MET A 266 -12.13 -25.61 6.34
CA MET A 266 -13.42 -26.30 6.45
C MET A 266 -13.92 -26.25 7.90
N GLY A 267 -15.24 -26.33 8.10
CA GLY A 267 -15.76 -26.64 9.42
C GLY A 267 -15.29 -28.02 9.87
N ALA A 268 -14.99 -28.19 11.15
CA ALA A 268 -14.47 -29.47 11.70
C ALA A 268 -15.43 -30.64 11.40
N GLU A 269 -16.73 -30.39 11.45
CA GLU A 269 -17.79 -31.39 11.18
C GLU A 269 -18.30 -31.33 9.72
N GLN A 270 -17.69 -30.49 8.88
CA GLN A 270 -18.13 -30.34 7.48
C GLN A 270 -17.70 -31.55 6.67
N THR A 271 -18.69 -32.24 6.08
CA THR A 271 -18.48 -33.44 5.26
C THR A 271 -18.69 -33.18 3.76
N ALA A 272 -19.23 -32.03 3.38
CA ALA A 272 -19.50 -31.66 1.99
C ALA A 272 -19.28 -30.16 1.75
N GLY A 273 -19.08 -29.80 0.48
CA GLY A 273 -18.79 -28.44 0.06
C GLY A 273 -17.30 -28.19 -0.12
N ALA A 274 -16.96 -27.10 -0.79
CA ALA A 274 -15.59 -26.81 -1.19
C ALA A 274 -14.76 -26.12 -0.09
N GLY A 275 -15.40 -25.56 0.94
CA GLY A 275 -14.71 -24.74 1.95
C GLY A 275 -14.26 -23.40 1.40
N ASN A 276 -13.43 -22.73 2.17
CA ASN A 276 -12.78 -21.47 1.79
C ASN A 276 -11.27 -21.66 1.64
N PHE A 277 -10.65 -20.78 0.90
CA PHE A 277 -9.22 -20.80 0.64
C PHE A 277 -8.63 -19.43 0.91
N GLU A 278 -7.48 -19.41 1.58
CA GLU A 278 -6.80 -18.16 1.90
C GLU A 278 -5.30 -18.29 1.72
N TYR A 279 -4.68 -17.22 1.27
CA TYR A 279 -3.24 -16.99 1.41
C TYR A 279 -2.94 -15.51 1.61
N VAL A 280 -1.76 -15.19 2.11
CA VAL A 280 -1.32 -13.81 2.39
C VAL A 280 -0.10 -13.52 1.55
N ARG A 281 -0.12 -12.35 0.91
CA ARG A 281 1.01 -11.77 0.19
C ARG A 281 1.24 -10.32 0.59
N TYR A 282 2.47 -9.85 0.39
CA TYR A 282 2.77 -8.44 0.51
C TYR A 282 2.44 -7.72 -0.78
N HIS A 283 1.60 -6.70 -0.67
CA HIS A 283 1.31 -5.73 -1.73
C HIS A 283 1.62 -4.32 -1.25
N TYR A 284 1.65 -3.36 -2.17
CA TYR A 284 1.83 -1.97 -1.82
C TYR A 284 0.48 -1.29 -1.57
N PHE A 285 0.44 -0.50 -0.51
CA PHE A 285 -0.63 0.42 -0.21
C PHE A 285 -0.01 1.69 0.39
N ASP A 286 -0.29 2.86 -0.21
CA ASP A 286 0.26 4.15 0.21
C ASP A 286 1.81 4.12 0.29
N GLY A 287 2.45 3.56 -0.74
CA GLY A 287 3.91 3.44 -0.82
C GLY A 287 4.57 2.56 0.25
N ARG A 288 3.80 1.79 1.01
CA ARG A 288 4.28 0.82 2.00
C ARG A 288 3.85 -0.58 1.64
N GLN A 289 4.71 -1.53 1.89
CA GLN A 289 4.30 -2.92 1.82
C GLN A 289 3.43 -3.28 3.02
N ILE A 290 2.25 -3.81 2.73
CA ILE A 290 1.33 -4.37 3.72
C ILE A 290 0.99 -5.80 3.35
N PRO A 291 0.71 -6.68 4.32
CA PRO A 291 0.13 -7.98 4.02
C PRO A 291 -1.31 -7.80 3.53
N VAL A 292 -1.68 -8.53 2.48
CA VAL A 292 -3.04 -8.61 1.96
C VAL A 292 -3.46 -10.07 1.95
N LEU A 293 -4.61 -10.36 2.53
CA LEU A 293 -5.18 -11.70 2.56
C LEU A 293 -6.07 -11.87 1.33
N MET A 294 -5.77 -12.89 0.56
CA MET A 294 -6.52 -13.29 -0.62
C MET A 294 -7.52 -14.36 -0.20
N ASN A 295 -8.80 -14.10 -0.43
CA ASN A 295 -9.88 -15.05 -0.16
C ASN A 295 -10.39 -15.67 -1.45
N ALA A 296 -10.65 -16.95 -1.43
CA ALA A 296 -11.24 -17.69 -2.52
C ALA A 296 -12.24 -18.73 -2.01
N SER A 297 -13.14 -19.17 -2.86
CA SER A 297 -14.10 -20.22 -2.57
C SER A 297 -14.36 -21.11 -3.78
N GLY A 298 -15.20 -22.12 -3.61
CA GLY A 298 -15.55 -23.04 -4.67
C GLY A 298 -14.50 -24.09 -4.97
N ALA A 299 -14.83 -25.06 -5.83
CA ALA A 299 -13.99 -26.23 -6.09
C ALA A 299 -12.65 -25.92 -6.75
N GLY A 300 -12.49 -24.75 -7.37
CA GLY A 300 -11.26 -24.31 -8.04
C GLY A 300 -10.51 -23.22 -7.28
N ALA A 301 -10.82 -22.97 -6.01
CA ALA A 301 -10.26 -21.84 -5.26
C ALA A 301 -10.39 -20.52 -6.04
N TRP A 302 -11.60 -20.24 -6.52
CA TRP A 302 -11.90 -19.03 -7.28
C TRP A 302 -11.84 -17.80 -6.38
N PHE A 303 -11.08 -16.82 -6.81
CA PHE A 303 -10.89 -15.57 -6.06
C PHE A 303 -12.22 -14.85 -5.79
N ASP A 304 -12.45 -14.46 -4.56
CA ASP A 304 -13.65 -13.74 -4.12
C ASP A 304 -13.35 -12.27 -3.77
N ASN A 305 -12.38 -12.04 -2.90
CA ASN A 305 -12.03 -10.70 -2.43
C ASN A 305 -10.68 -10.66 -1.70
N ASN A 306 -10.27 -9.44 -1.36
CA ASN A 306 -9.14 -9.17 -0.49
C ASN A 306 -9.59 -8.73 0.89
N ALA A 307 -8.78 -9.08 1.89
CA ALA A 307 -8.87 -8.47 3.21
C ALA A 307 -7.53 -7.82 3.58
N TYR A 308 -7.61 -6.76 4.36
CA TYR A 308 -6.51 -5.83 4.65
C TYR A 308 -6.28 -5.71 6.15
N PRO A 309 -5.08 -5.31 6.59
CA PRO A 309 -4.79 -5.16 8.02
C PRO A 309 -5.47 -3.94 8.67
N SER A 310 -6.20 -3.13 7.90
CA SER A 310 -6.95 -2.00 8.44
C SER A 310 -8.23 -1.72 7.68
N ALA A 311 -9.24 -1.20 8.39
CA ALA A 311 -10.49 -0.75 7.79
C ALA A 311 -10.29 0.39 6.78
N ALA A 312 -9.28 1.23 7.00
CA ALA A 312 -8.94 2.31 6.08
C ALA A 312 -8.48 1.76 4.73
N ALA A 313 -7.57 0.77 4.72
CA ALA A 313 -7.12 0.11 3.49
C ALA A 313 -8.28 -0.60 2.79
N ALA A 314 -9.12 -1.34 3.53
CA ALA A 314 -10.29 -2.02 2.97
C ALA A 314 -11.29 -1.05 2.32
N ASN A 315 -11.51 0.12 2.92
CA ASN A 315 -12.38 1.13 2.35
C ASN A 315 -11.77 1.81 1.12
N GLN A 316 -10.46 2.11 1.18
CA GLN A 316 -9.72 2.72 0.08
C GLN A 316 -9.75 1.83 -1.17
N MET A 317 -9.54 0.53 -0.98
CA MET A 317 -9.42 -0.45 -2.05
C MET A 317 -10.73 -1.21 -2.35
N ARG A 318 -11.89 -0.70 -1.88
CA ARG A 318 -13.17 -1.42 -1.98
C ARG A 318 -13.60 -1.72 -3.42
N ASP A 319 -13.22 -0.87 -4.37
CA ASP A 319 -13.60 -0.98 -5.78
C ASP A 319 -12.45 -1.53 -6.65
N TRP A 320 -11.33 -1.87 -6.04
CA TRP A 320 -10.17 -2.44 -6.69
C TRP A 320 -9.62 -3.62 -5.89
N GLN A 321 -9.07 -4.63 -6.58
CA GLN A 321 -8.64 -5.87 -5.96
C GLN A 321 -7.29 -6.31 -6.49
N TYR A 322 -6.48 -6.87 -5.60
CA TYR A 322 -5.34 -7.70 -5.98
C TYR A 322 -5.90 -9.08 -6.35
N GLY A 323 -5.71 -9.49 -7.57
CA GLY A 323 -6.20 -10.77 -8.08
C GLY A 323 -5.20 -11.43 -9.01
N ASP A 324 -3.96 -10.99 -8.91
CA ASP A 324 -2.83 -11.40 -9.70
C ASP A 324 -2.47 -12.88 -9.55
N GLU A 325 -2.94 -13.51 -8.50
CA GLU A 325 -2.68 -14.91 -8.19
C GLU A 325 -3.75 -15.88 -8.72
N SER A 326 -4.89 -15.37 -9.12
CA SER A 326 -5.97 -16.18 -9.66
C SER A 326 -6.27 -15.80 -11.10
N LYS A 327 -6.18 -16.76 -12.00
CA LYS A 327 -6.55 -16.58 -13.41
C LYS A 327 -8.02 -16.28 -13.63
N THR A 328 -8.85 -16.55 -12.63
CA THR A 328 -10.29 -16.29 -12.66
C THR A 328 -10.66 -14.94 -12.06
N SER A 329 -9.69 -14.24 -11.50
CA SER A 329 -9.91 -12.91 -10.91
C SER A 329 -10.05 -11.85 -11.99
N PRO A 330 -11.12 -11.06 -11.98
CA PRO A 330 -11.25 -9.90 -12.88
C PRO A 330 -10.14 -8.85 -12.69
N ALA A 331 -9.56 -8.79 -11.50
CA ALA A 331 -8.51 -7.83 -11.18
C ALA A 331 -7.12 -8.27 -11.67
N ALA A 332 -6.93 -9.54 -11.96
CA ALA A 332 -5.64 -10.05 -12.43
C ALA A 332 -5.18 -9.39 -13.73
N ASP A 333 -6.11 -9.05 -14.61
CA ASP A 333 -5.82 -8.46 -15.92
C ASP A 333 -5.60 -6.94 -15.86
N SER A 334 -5.90 -6.32 -14.73
CA SER A 334 -5.85 -4.86 -14.57
C SER A 334 -4.62 -4.36 -13.83
N LEU A 335 -3.71 -5.25 -13.48
CA LEU A 335 -2.58 -4.93 -12.62
C LEU A 335 -1.29 -4.85 -13.43
N ASP A 336 -0.72 -3.66 -13.55
CA ASP A 336 0.56 -3.32 -14.20
C ASP A 336 0.81 -4.00 -15.55
#